data_388c6984adcdae7757de858a23bd9f00
#
_entry.id   388c6984adcdae7757de858a23bd9f00
#
_cell.length_a   1.000
_cell.length_b   1.000
_cell.length_c   1.000
_cell.angle_alpha   90.00
_cell.angle_beta   90.00
_cell.angle_gamma   90.00
#
_symmetry.space_group_name_H-M   'P 1'
#
loop_
_entity.id
_entity.type
_entity.pdbx_description
1 polymer ?
#
loop_
_entity_poly.entity_id
_entity_poly.type
_entity_poly.pdbx_seq_one_letter_code
_entity_poly.pdbx_strand_id
1 'polypeptide(L)'
;MKKNIAIVAGGDSSEIVISLKSADGIFSFIDKDKYNLYIAIVKRDEWAVILPSGEHTPIDKNDFSFKENGVTRHFDFAYITIHGTPGEDGRLQGYFDMIGMPYSSCGMLVSALTFNKYVCNHYLKDFGVKIAASIHLFKGETITDEEVVTRLGLPIFVKPNDGGSSFGVTKVKELSAIQPAIAKAFGEGREVILESFIDGTEVTCGCYKVEGKEVVFPLTEVVTDNEFFDFDAKYNGQVDEITPARISTELSLIHISEPTRRSYIS
;
A
#
# COMPACT_ATOMS: atom_id res chain seq x y z
N MET A 1 28.17 -16.17 -10.29
CA MET A 1 28.24 -14.94 -9.50
C MET A 1 26.95 -14.77 -8.72
N LYS A 2 27.01 -14.33 -7.45
CA LYS A 2 25.78 -13.97 -6.71
C LYS A 2 25.12 -12.75 -7.37
N LYS A 3 23.80 -12.71 -7.41
CA LYS A 3 23.07 -11.52 -7.85
C LYS A 3 23.04 -10.46 -6.75
N ASN A 4 23.11 -9.21 -7.15
CA ASN A 4 23.01 -8.05 -6.26
C ASN A 4 21.53 -7.63 -6.14
N ILE A 5 21.00 -7.69 -4.92
CA ILE A 5 19.62 -7.32 -4.64
C ILE A 5 19.59 -6.02 -3.85
N ALA A 6 18.88 -5.02 -4.38
CA ALA A 6 18.55 -3.82 -3.64
C ALA A 6 17.29 -4.07 -2.81
N ILE A 7 17.37 -3.97 -1.49
CA ILE A 7 16.21 -3.87 -0.61
C ILE A 7 15.91 -2.39 -0.48
N VAL A 8 14.89 -1.93 -1.22
CA VAL A 8 14.60 -0.50 -1.39
C VAL A 8 13.65 -0.06 -0.29
N ALA A 9 14.16 0.81 0.58
CA ALA A 9 13.46 1.31 1.77
C ALA A 9 13.45 2.84 1.82
N GLY A 10 12.70 3.41 2.74
CA GLY A 10 12.57 4.86 2.90
C GLY A 10 11.15 5.32 2.59
N GLY A 11 11.01 6.17 1.58
CA GLY A 11 9.73 6.79 1.21
C GLY A 11 9.55 8.18 1.80
N ASP A 12 8.51 8.86 1.33
CA ASP A 12 8.18 10.24 1.69
C ASP A 12 6.86 10.35 2.47
N SER A 13 6.39 9.24 3.02
CA SER A 13 5.15 9.16 3.82
C SER A 13 5.44 9.01 5.31
N SER A 14 4.41 9.14 6.12
CA SER A 14 4.44 8.87 7.58
C SER A 14 4.85 7.41 7.90
N GLU A 15 4.84 6.52 6.90
CA GLU A 15 5.14 5.09 7.03
C GLU A 15 6.63 4.75 6.89
N ILE A 16 7.52 5.74 6.76
CA ILE A 16 8.97 5.51 6.59
C ILE A 16 9.55 4.58 7.66
N VAL A 17 9.10 4.69 8.91
CA VAL A 17 9.57 3.84 10.02
C VAL A 17 9.23 2.37 9.77
N ILE A 18 8.05 2.10 9.22
CA ILE A 18 7.61 0.73 8.88
C ILE A 18 8.44 0.19 7.71
N SER A 19 8.69 1.02 6.70
CA SER A 19 9.54 0.66 5.56
C SER A 19 10.94 0.22 6.00
N LEU A 20 11.57 0.98 6.88
CA LEU A 20 12.91 0.65 7.39
C LEU A 20 12.93 -0.65 8.19
N LYS A 21 11.94 -0.87 9.07
CA LYS A 21 11.80 -2.12 9.82
C LYS A 21 11.58 -3.32 8.88
N SER A 22 10.77 -3.14 7.84
CA SER A 22 10.53 -4.18 6.83
C SER A 22 11.82 -4.53 6.08
N ALA A 23 12.62 -3.53 5.72
CA ALA A 23 13.90 -3.74 5.05
C ALA A 23 14.88 -4.54 5.91
N ASP A 24 15.00 -4.21 7.20
CA ASP A 24 15.85 -4.97 8.14
C ASP A 24 15.39 -6.42 8.29
N GLY A 25 14.08 -6.64 8.40
CA GLY A 25 13.50 -7.98 8.44
C GLY A 25 13.82 -8.78 7.17
N ILE A 26 13.53 -8.23 5.99
CA ILE A 26 13.81 -8.87 4.69
C ILE A 26 15.30 -9.13 4.52
N PHE A 27 16.16 -8.17 4.87
CA PHE A 27 17.62 -8.35 4.84
C PHE A 27 18.09 -9.51 5.71
N SER A 28 17.42 -9.77 6.84
CA SER A 28 17.75 -10.87 7.73
C SER A 28 17.33 -12.24 7.18
N PHE A 29 16.22 -12.32 6.43
CA PHE A 29 15.63 -13.57 5.96
C PHE A 29 16.13 -14.05 4.60
N ILE A 30 16.55 -13.13 3.71
CA ILE A 30 17.04 -13.54 2.38
C ILE A 30 18.35 -14.31 2.49
N ASP A 31 18.46 -15.39 1.71
CA ASP A 31 19.61 -16.29 1.65
C ASP A 31 20.87 -15.57 1.13
N LYS A 32 21.76 -15.23 2.05
CA LYS A 32 23.04 -14.54 1.77
C LYS A 32 24.07 -15.42 1.07
N ASP A 33 23.86 -16.72 1.01
CA ASP A 33 24.72 -17.62 0.23
C ASP A 33 24.44 -17.53 -1.26
N LYS A 34 23.21 -17.12 -1.64
CA LYS A 34 22.79 -16.94 -3.04
C LYS A 34 22.87 -15.51 -3.54
N TYR A 35 22.72 -14.52 -2.66
CA TYR A 35 22.58 -13.11 -3.03
C TYR A 35 23.53 -12.20 -2.24
N ASN A 36 23.98 -11.14 -2.90
CA ASN A 36 24.55 -9.99 -2.21
C ASN A 36 23.41 -9.01 -1.94
N LEU A 37 23.22 -8.63 -0.69
CA LEU A 37 22.10 -7.80 -0.25
C LEU A 37 22.59 -6.41 0.14
N TYR A 38 21.86 -5.40 -0.30
CA TYR A 38 22.13 -4.00 0.02
C TYR A 38 20.82 -3.30 0.38
N ILE A 39 20.81 -2.51 1.45
CA ILE A 39 19.68 -1.63 1.75
C ILE A 39 19.89 -0.35 0.96
N ALA A 40 18.94 -0.04 0.09
CA ALA A 40 18.93 1.16 -0.73
C ALA A 40 17.88 2.13 -0.19
N ILE A 41 18.29 3.24 0.37
CA ILE A 41 17.40 4.29 0.85
C ILE A 41 16.95 5.14 -0.33
N VAL A 42 15.66 5.27 -0.52
CA VAL A 42 15.04 6.12 -1.53
C VAL A 42 14.00 7.02 -0.88
N LYS A 43 14.30 8.30 -0.81
CA LYS A 43 13.40 9.37 -0.36
C LYS A 43 13.70 10.63 -1.18
N ARG A 44 12.85 11.64 -1.11
CA ARG A 44 12.88 12.83 -1.98
C ARG A 44 14.28 13.44 -2.14
N ASP A 45 15.00 13.57 -1.04
CA ASP A 45 16.27 14.27 -0.94
C ASP A 45 17.50 13.34 -0.89
N GLU A 46 17.29 12.03 -0.72
CA GLU A 46 18.39 11.08 -0.58
C GLU A 46 18.11 9.78 -1.33
N TRP A 47 19.04 9.41 -2.22
CA TRP A 47 19.12 8.10 -2.84
C TRP A 47 20.50 7.55 -2.54
N ALA A 48 20.59 6.58 -1.64
CA ALA A 48 21.87 6.05 -1.16
C ALA A 48 21.80 4.58 -0.79
N VAL A 49 22.90 3.87 -0.92
CA VAL A 49 23.07 2.49 -0.42
C VAL A 49 23.78 2.56 0.92
N ILE A 50 23.32 1.81 1.90
CA ILE A 50 23.99 1.59 3.17
C ILE A 50 25.00 0.46 2.97
N LEU A 51 26.30 0.80 3.03
CA LEU A 51 27.38 -0.18 2.95
C LEU A 51 27.52 -0.96 4.27
N PRO A 52 28.18 -2.14 4.27
CA PRO A 52 28.44 -2.92 5.49
C PRO A 52 29.22 -2.14 6.56
N SER A 53 29.96 -1.09 6.16
CA SER A 53 30.63 -0.16 7.08
C SER A 53 29.68 0.78 7.83
N GLY A 54 28.41 0.87 7.40
CA GLY A 54 27.44 1.87 7.84
C GLY A 54 27.53 3.20 7.07
N GLU A 55 28.45 3.32 6.13
CA GLU A 55 28.57 4.50 5.26
C GLU A 55 27.46 4.51 4.21
N HIS A 56 26.90 5.70 3.92
CA HIS A 56 25.94 5.92 2.84
C HIS A 56 26.68 6.33 1.56
N THR A 57 26.56 5.54 0.51
CA THR A 57 27.08 5.86 -0.81
C THR A 57 25.95 6.26 -1.75
N PRO A 58 26.09 7.38 -2.49
CA PRO A 58 25.03 7.85 -3.38
C PRO A 58 24.72 6.84 -4.49
N ILE A 59 23.43 6.74 -4.84
CA ILE A 59 22.95 6.00 -6.01
C ILE A 59 22.95 6.94 -7.22
N ASP A 60 23.51 6.47 -8.33
CA ASP A 60 23.35 7.12 -9.64
C ASP A 60 21.92 6.90 -10.14
N LYS A 61 21.15 7.99 -10.25
CA LYS A 61 19.73 7.93 -10.67
C LYS A 61 19.56 7.64 -12.16
N ASN A 62 20.61 7.60 -12.96
CA ASN A 62 20.51 7.24 -14.39
C ASN A 62 20.33 5.74 -14.59
N ASP A 63 20.95 4.91 -13.72
CA ASP A 63 20.94 3.45 -13.87
C ASP A 63 20.79 2.67 -12.55
N PHE A 64 20.52 3.39 -11.45
CA PHE A 64 20.41 2.84 -10.10
C PHE A 64 21.67 2.15 -9.60
N SER A 65 22.85 2.49 -10.14
CA SER A 65 24.14 1.97 -9.67
C SER A 65 24.69 2.75 -8.47
N PHE A 66 25.68 2.18 -7.80
CA PHE A 66 26.39 2.83 -6.70
C PHE A 66 27.89 2.47 -6.73
N LYS A 67 28.71 3.16 -5.95
CA LYS A 67 30.14 2.84 -5.81
C LYS A 67 30.42 2.15 -4.48
N GLU A 68 31.13 1.02 -4.56
CA GLU A 68 31.67 0.30 -3.41
C GLU A 68 33.19 0.12 -3.61
N ASN A 69 33.99 0.67 -2.71
CA ASN A 69 35.48 0.65 -2.81
C ASN A 69 36.02 1.15 -4.17
N GLY A 70 35.38 2.20 -4.71
CA GLY A 70 35.73 2.77 -6.00
C GLY A 70 35.26 2.00 -7.24
N VAL A 71 34.61 0.85 -7.06
CA VAL A 71 34.06 0.03 -8.15
C VAL A 71 32.57 0.29 -8.28
N THR A 72 32.09 0.55 -9.51
CA THR A 72 30.67 0.67 -9.80
C THR A 72 30.00 -0.69 -9.68
N ARG A 73 28.91 -0.75 -8.90
CA ARG A 73 28.07 -1.92 -8.71
C ARG A 73 26.69 -1.64 -9.29
N HIS A 74 26.12 -2.64 -9.97
CA HIS A 74 24.76 -2.62 -10.47
C HIS A 74 23.92 -3.64 -9.72
N PHE A 75 22.61 -3.39 -9.64
CA PHE A 75 21.65 -4.32 -9.08
C PHE A 75 21.02 -5.19 -10.18
N ASP A 76 20.73 -6.43 -9.84
CA ASP A 76 19.99 -7.38 -10.69
C ASP A 76 18.48 -7.36 -10.40
N PHE A 77 18.09 -6.85 -9.23
CA PHE A 77 16.69 -6.85 -8.79
C PHE A 77 16.48 -5.84 -7.65
N ALA A 78 15.32 -5.19 -7.63
CA ALA A 78 14.87 -4.30 -6.57
C ALA A 78 13.73 -4.95 -5.76
N TYR A 79 13.97 -5.23 -4.49
CA TYR A 79 12.92 -5.65 -3.55
C TYR A 79 12.38 -4.41 -2.83
N ILE A 80 11.18 -3.97 -3.20
CA ILE A 80 10.59 -2.73 -2.70
C ILE A 80 9.91 -3.00 -1.36
N THR A 81 10.31 -2.28 -0.31
CA THR A 81 9.71 -2.30 1.03
C THR A 81 9.16 -0.93 1.44
N ILE A 82 9.13 0.02 0.51
CA ILE A 82 8.57 1.35 0.76
C ILE A 82 7.05 1.25 0.86
N HIS A 83 6.50 1.71 1.98
CA HIS A 83 5.09 1.95 2.16
C HIS A 83 4.74 3.39 1.74
N GLY A 84 3.65 3.55 1.01
CA GLY A 84 3.26 4.84 0.47
C GLY A 84 4.15 5.27 -0.71
N THR A 85 4.24 6.58 -0.89
CA THR A 85 5.00 7.19 -1.99
C THR A 85 6.52 7.12 -1.74
N PRO A 86 7.36 6.82 -2.75
CA PRO A 86 7.07 6.47 -4.14
C PRO A 86 6.95 4.95 -4.41
N GLY A 87 6.83 4.11 -3.37
CA GLY A 87 6.92 2.65 -3.47
C GLY A 87 5.64 1.95 -3.89
N GLU A 88 4.47 2.53 -3.61
CA GLU A 88 3.17 1.91 -3.90
C GLU A 88 2.34 2.67 -4.94
N ASP A 89 2.72 3.90 -5.30
CA ASP A 89 1.95 4.78 -6.18
C ASP A 89 2.38 4.74 -7.66
N GLY A 90 3.19 3.76 -8.04
CA GLY A 90 3.64 3.56 -9.42
C GLY A 90 4.88 4.37 -9.83
N ARG A 91 5.31 5.35 -9.05
CA ARG A 91 6.45 6.23 -9.43
C ARG A 91 7.77 5.47 -9.49
N LEU A 92 8.06 4.70 -8.47
CA LEU A 92 9.31 3.92 -8.41
C LEU A 92 9.29 2.77 -9.42
N GLN A 93 8.13 2.14 -9.62
CA GLN A 93 7.93 1.13 -10.64
C GLN A 93 8.19 1.70 -12.04
N GLY A 94 7.62 2.88 -12.35
CA GLY A 94 7.86 3.56 -13.63
C GLY A 94 9.32 3.92 -13.85
N TYR A 95 10.02 4.34 -12.79
CA TYR A 95 11.47 4.57 -12.87
C TYR A 95 12.23 3.28 -13.17
N PHE A 96 11.94 2.18 -12.49
CA PHE A 96 12.57 0.89 -12.72
C PHE A 96 12.25 0.31 -14.10
N ASP A 97 11.02 0.49 -14.59
CA ASP A 97 10.64 0.14 -15.96
C ASP A 97 11.49 0.89 -17.00
N MET A 98 11.72 2.20 -16.80
CA MET A 98 12.54 3.03 -17.71
C MET A 98 14.00 2.60 -17.78
N ILE A 99 14.60 2.13 -16.69
CA ILE A 99 15.98 1.65 -16.66
C ILE A 99 16.11 0.14 -16.87
N GLY A 100 14.99 -0.58 -17.06
CA GLY A 100 14.97 -2.02 -17.29
C GLY A 100 15.34 -2.86 -16.06
N MET A 101 15.11 -2.35 -14.85
CA MET A 101 15.40 -3.07 -13.60
C MET A 101 14.18 -3.87 -13.14
N PRO A 102 14.29 -5.20 -12.97
CA PRO A 102 13.22 -6.01 -12.38
C PRO A 102 12.98 -5.66 -10.90
N TYR A 103 11.71 -5.73 -10.47
CA TYR A 103 11.33 -5.41 -9.08
C TYR A 103 10.20 -6.32 -8.54
N SER A 104 9.95 -6.26 -7.23
CA SER A 104 9.10 -7.20 -6.49
C SER A 104 7.60 -6.87 -6.44
N SER A 105 7.17 -5.71 -6.93
CA SER A 105 5.76 -5.30 -6.86
C SER A 105 5.05 -5.48 -8.20
N CYS A 106 3.74 -5.20 -8.24
CA CYS A 106 3.01 -5.08 -9.50
C CYS A 106 3.52 -3.89 -10.32
N GLY A 107 3.23 -3.88 -11.63
CA GLY A 107 3.68 -2.83 -12.54
C GLY A 107 3.09 -1.45 -12.23
N MET A 108 3.69 -0.42 -12.84
CA MET A 108 3.38 0.99 -12.59
C MET A 108 1.88 1.32 -12.60
N LEU A 109 1.15 0.93 -13.65
CA LEU A 109 -0.28 1.25 -13.78
C LEU A 109 -1.12 0.65 -12.65
N VAL A 110 -0.87 -0.63 -12.33
CA VAL A 110 -1.62 -1.32 -11.27
C VAL A 110 -1.31 -0.70 -9.91
N SER A 111 -0.04 -0.40 -9.63
CA SER A 111 0.37 0.29 -8.40
C SER A 111 -0.33 1.63 -8.26
N ALA A 112 -0.28 2.49 -9.28
CA ALA A 112 -0.92 3.80 -9.25
C ALA A 112 -2.45 3.71 -9.07
N LEU A 113 -3.09 2.78 -9.77
CA LEU A 113 -4.55 2.58 -9.71
C LEU A 113 -4.98 2.10 -8.32
N THR A 114 -4.29 1.10 -7.77
CA THR A 114 -4.70 0.50 -6.49
C THR A 114 -4.35 1.37 -5.28
N PHE A 115 -3.36 2.25 -5.40
CA PHE A 115 -2.99 3.19 -4.35
C PHE A 115 -4.03 4.32 -4.18
N ASN A 116 -4.67 4.75 -5.26
CA ASN A 116 -5.75 5.74 -5.24
C ASN A 116 -7.09 5.05 -4.95
N LYS A 117 -7.61 5.22 -3.73
CA LYS A 117 -8.82 4.53 -3.25
C LYS A 117 -10.05 4.82 -4.10
N TYR A 118 -10.26 6.09 -4.47
CA TYR A 118 -11.41 6.49 -5.29
C TYR A 118 -11.36 5.86 -6.68
N VAL A 119 -10.20 5.97 -7.35
CA VAL A 119 -10.02 5.41 -8.70
C VAL A 119 -10.12 3.90 -8.66
N CYS A 120 -9.48 3.23 -7.71
CA CYS A 120 -9.54 1.78 -7.54
C CYS A 120 -10.98 1.28 -7.35
N ASN A 121 -11.71 1.90 -6.43
CA ASN A 121 -13.10 1.52 -6.16
C ASN A 121 -13.98 1.71 -7.40
N HIS A 122 -13.88 2.85 -8.08
CA HIS A 122 -14.69 3.12 -9.27
C HIS A 122 -14.30 2.23 -10.45
N TYR A 123 -13.01 1.94 -10.63
CA TYR A 123 -12.56 0.97 -11.62
C TYR A 123 -13.15 -0.41 -11.36
N LEU A 124 -13.10 -0.90 -10.13
CA LEU A 124 -13.63 -2.21 -9.74
C LEU A 124 -15.17 -2.28 -9.85
N LYS A 125 -15.87 -1.17 -9.67
CA LYS A 125 -17.32 -1.09 -9.85
C LYS A 125 -17.76 -1.52 -11.24
N ASP A 126 -17.01 -1.17 -12.29
CA ASP A 126 -17.32 -1.55 -13.67
C ASP A 126 -17.19 -3.06 -13.91
N PHE A 127 -16.51 -3.77 -13.01
CA PHE A 127 -16.44 -5.24 -12.98
C PHE A 127 -17.47 -5.89 -12.04
N GLY A 128 -18.45 -5.12 -11.56
CA GLY A 128 -19.50 -5.63 -10.71
C GLY A 128 -19.15 -5.77 -9.23
N VAL A 129 -17.99 -5.26 -8.79
CA VAL A 129 -17.65 -5.21 -7.35
C VAL A 129 -18.55 -4.19 -6.67
N LYS A 130 -19.20 -4.59 -5.59
CA LYS A 130 -19.95 -3.65 -4.74
C LYS A 130 -18.97 -2.77 -3.98
N ILE A 131 -19.16 -1.45 -4.08
CA ILE A 131 -18.35 -0.46 -3.38
C ILE A 131 -19.23 0.41 -2.50
N ALA A 132 -18.66 1.05 -1.48
CA ALA A 132 -19.33 2.07 -0.70
C ALA A 132 -19.67 3.29 -1.58
N ALA A 133 -20.80 3.95 -1.31
CA ALA A 133 -21.07 5.27 -1.88
C ALA A 133 -19.99 6.23 -1.37
N SER A 134 -19.46 7.09 -2.25
CA SER A 134 -18.34 7.94 -1.90
C SER A 134 -18.45 9.34 -2.48
N ILE A 135 -17.77 10.27 -1.81
CA ILE A 135 -17.52 11.65 -2.25
C ILE A 135 -16.00 11.84 -2.28
N HIS A 136 -15.48 12.37 -3.37
CA HIS A 136 -14.08 12.69 -3.54
C HIS A 136 -13.88 14.20 -3.53
N LEU A 137 -12.91 14.67 -2.76
CA LEU A 137 -12.60 16.09 -2.64
C LEU A 137 -11.13 16.34 -2.89
N PHE A 138 -10.81 17.34 -3.69
CA PHE A 138 -9.47 17.90 -3.84
C PHE A 138 -9.22 19.02 -2.83
N LYS A 139 -7.97 19.23 -2.48
CA LYS A 139 -7.59 20.29 -1.55
C LYS A 139 -8.03 21.66 -2.09
N GLY A 140 -8.83 22.36 -1.32
CA GLY A 140 -9.45 23.64 -1.69
C GLY A 140 -10.90 23.53 -2.12
N GLU A 141 -11.42 22.35 -2.40
CA GLU A 141 -12.85 22.13 -2.57
C GLU A 141 -13.56 22.08 -1.22
N THR A 142 -14.82 22.47 -1.21
CA THR A 142 -15.69 22.51 -0.03
C THR A 142 -16.99 21.77 -0.31
N ILE A 143 -17.52 21.16 0.74
CA ILE A 143 -18.84 20.51 0.74
C ILE A 143 -19.52 20.79 2.06
N THR A 144 -20.84 20.97 2.07
CA THR A 144 -21.58 21.18 3.32
C THR A 144 -21.83 19.85 4.04
N ASP A 145 -21.99 19.91 5.36
CA ASP A 145 -22.27 18.74 6.17
C ASP A 145 -23.60 18.11 5.77
N GLU A 146 -24.60 18.93 5.45
CA GLU A 146 -25.92 18.50 5.00
C GLU A 146 -25.84 17.76 3.65
N GLU A 147 -25.01 18.22 2.73
CA GLU A 147 -24.81 17.54 1.45
C GLU A 147 -24.13 16.18 1.67
N VAL A 148 -23.11 16.09 2.54
CA VAL A 148 -22.47 14.83 2.87
C VAL A 148 -23.47 13.84 3.44
N VAL A 149 -24.26 14.24 4.42
CA VAL A 149 -25.26 13.37 5.05
C VAL A 149 -26.38 12.96 4.08
N THR A 150 -26.79 13.87 3.21
CA THR A 150 -27.82 13.57 2.19
C THR A 150 -27.33 12.49 1.22
N ARG A 151 -26.05 12.52 0.83
CA ARG A 151 -25.46 11.58 -0.14
C ARG A 151 -25.00 10.27 0.45
N LEU A 152 -24.47 10.28 1.67
CA LEU A 152 -23.81 9.11 2.26
C LEU A 152 -24.50 8.55 3.50
N GLY A 153 -25.33 9.34 4.19
CA GLY A 153 -25.84 9.01 5.52
C GLY A 153 -24.76 9.14 6.61
N LEU A 154 -25.04 8.65 7.79
CA LEU A 154 -24.09 8.46 8.89
C LEU A 154 -24.27 7.04 9.47
N PRO A 155 -23.20 6.42 9.97
CA PRO A 155 -21.83 6.91 10.04
C PRO A 155 -21.12 6.85 8.67
N ILE A 156 -20.02 7.63 8.54
CA ILE A 156 -19.15 7.63 7.37
C ILE A 156 -17.69 7.46 7.79
N PHE A 157 -16.84 7.01 6.86
CA PHE A 157 -15.40 7.13 6.97
C PHE A 157 -14.90 8.31 6.15
N VAL A 158 -14.05 9.13 6.78
CA VAL A 158 -13.29 10.20 6.11
C VAL A 158 -11.83 9.83 6.17
N LYS A 159 -11.15 9.79 5.01
CA LYS A 159 -9.77 9.31 4.92
C LYS A 159 -9.01 9.96 3.76
N PRO A 160 -7.66 10.03 3.82
CA PRO A 160 -6.85 10.39 2.65
C PRO A 160 -7.14 9.43 1.49
N ASN A 161 -7.25 9.97 0.28
CA ASN A 161 -7.50 9.15 -0.91
C ASN A 161 -6.28 8.29 -1.26
N ASP A 162 -5.08 8.84 -1.10
CA ASP A 162 -3.78 8.21 -1.26
C ASP A 162 -3.08 8.08 0.10
N GLY A 163 -2.55 6.93 0.42
CA GLY A 163 -1.91 6.64 1.71
C GLY A 163 -2.40 5.34 2.33
N GLY A 164 -1.72 4.92 3.39
CA GLY A 164 -1.92 3.64 4.05
C GLY A 164 -1.98 3.73 5.57
N SER A 165 -1.87 2.57 6.23
CA SER A 165 -1.75 2.40 7.69
C SER A 165 -2.77 3.16 8.54
N SER A 166 -3.92 3.51 7.96
CA SER A 166 -5.01 4.25 8.62
C SER A 166 -4.64 5.66 9.13
N PHE A 167 -3.51 6.24 8.67
CA PHE A 167 -3.20 7.63 8.98
C PHE A 167 -4.27 8.56 8.40
N GLY A 168 -4.69 9.56 9.22
CA GLY A 168 -5.70 10.53 8.82
C GLY A 168 -7.14 10.00 8.70
N VAL A 169 -7.39 8.72 8.99
CA VAL A 169 -8.73 8.11 8.94
C VAL A 169 -9.55 8.54 10.17
N THR A 170 -10.84 8.79 9.95
CA THR A 170 -11.81 9.07 11.02
C THR A 170 -13.16 8.45 10.68
N LYS A 171 -13.73 7.69 11.60
CA LYS A 171 -15.14 7.26 11.56
C LYS A 171 -15.99 8.37 12.16
N VAL A 172 -16.84 8.98 11.37
CA VAL A 172 -17.68 10.12 11.74
C VAL A 172 -19.08 9.64 11.98
N LYS A 173 -19.62 9.89 13.19
CA LYS A 173 -20.97 9.50 13.63
C LYS A 173 -21.90 10.70 13.76
N GLU A 174 -21.35 11.90 13.85
CA GLU A 174 -22.09 13.13 14.12
C GLU A 174 -21.74 14.20 13.07
N LEU A 175 -22.74 15.01 12.70
CA LEU A 175 -22.65 16.06 11.71
C LEU A 175 -21.49 17.03 11.99
N SER A 176 -21.34 17.46 13.25
CA SER A 176 -20.31 18.41 13.69
C SER A 176 -18.87 17.90 13.54
N ALA A 177 -18.67 16.60 13.37
CA ALA A 177 -17.34 15.98 13.23
C ALA A 177 -16.88 15.87 11.76
N ILE A 178 -17.73 16.20 10.79
CA ILE A 178 -17.41 16.04 9.34
C ILE A 178 -16.26 16.95 8.94
N GLN A 179 -16.38 18.27 9.13
CA GLN A 179 -15.34 19.23 8.72
C GLN A 179 -14.00 19.01 9.45
N PRO A 180 -13.95 18.77 10.78
CA PRO A 180 -12.72 18.39 11.44
C PRO A 180 -12.05 17.13 10.87
N ALA A 181 -12.85 16.12 10.51
CA ALA A 181 -12.32 14.89 9.89
C ALA A 181 -11.76 15.14 8.50
N ILE A 182 -12.42 15.95 7.67
CA ILE A 182 -11.92 16.37 6.35
C ILE A 182 -10.60 17.13 6.50
N ALA A 183 -10.53 18.08 7.42
CA ALA A 183 -9.30 18.84 7.67
C ALA A 183 -8.14 17.95 8.11
N LYS A 184 -8.41 16.97 9.01
CA LYS A 184 -7.43 15.97 9.45
C LYS A 184 -6.92 15.12 8.27
N ALA A 185 -7.82 14.62 7.41
CA ALA A 185 -7.46 13.81 6.26
C ALA A 185 -6.62 14.60 5.23
N PHE A 186 -6.92 15.88 5.00
CA PHE A 186 -6.10 16.79 4.17
C PHE A 186 -4.72 17.10 4.77
N GLY A 187 -4.49 16.81 6.03
CA GLY A 187 -3.16 16.88 6.65
C GLY A 187 -2.19 15.83 6.08
N GLU A 188 -2.70 14.70 5.62
CA GLU A 188 -1.92 13.58 5.10
C GLU A 188 -1.79 13.60 3.56
N GLY A 189 -2.66 14.34 2.84
CA GLY A 189 -2.66 14.30 1.38
C GLY A 189 -3.37 15.49 0.72
N ARG A 190 -3.48 15.42 -0.60
CA ARG A 190 -4.15 16.45 -1.43
C ARG A 190 -5.58 16.09 -1.80
N GLU A 191 -5.95 14.86 -1.58
CA GLU A 191 -7.24 14.29 -1.94
C GLU A 191 -7.82 13.55 -0.72
N VAL A 192 -9.10 13.72 -0.51
CA VAL A 192 -9.85 13.08 0.57
C VAL A 192 -11.04 12.35 -0.01
N ILE A 193 -11.29 11.14 0.49
CA ILE A 193 -12.48 10.37 0.17
C ILE A 193 -13.34 10.23 1.43
N LEU A 194 -14.63 10.52 1.28
CA LEU A 194 -15.66 10.24 2.26
C LEU A 194 -16.45 9.02 1.77
N GLU A 195 -16.64 8.02 2.59
CA GLU A 195 -17.35 6.80 2.22
C GLU A 195 -18.43 6.47 3.23
N SER A 196 -19.61 6.01 2.74
CA SER A 196 -20.64 5.47 3.60
C SER A 196 -20.11 4.23 4.35
N PHE A 197 -20.47 4.11 5.62
CA PHE A 197 -20.15 2.92 6.40
C PHE A 197 -20.90 1.70 5.86
N ILE A 198 -20.19 0.61 5.69
CA ILE A 198 -20.78 -0.70 5.38
C ILE A 198 -20.65 -1.55 6.62
N ASP A 199 -21.77 -1.98 7.17
CA ASP A 199 -21.78 -2.91 8.29
C ASP A 199 -21.54 -4.34 7.82
N GLY A 200 -20.69 -5.08 8.54
CA GLY A 200 -20.35 -6.45 8.16
C GLY A 200 -19.05 -6.96 8.78
N THR A 201 -18.67 -8.15 8.37
CA THR A 201 -17.42 -8.78 8.77
C THR A 201 -16.28 -8.32 7.86
N GLU A 202 -15.21 -7.78 8.45
CA GLU A 202 -14.01 -7.40 7.70
C GLU A 202 -13.16 -8.63 7.40
N VAL A 203 -12.86 -8.84 6.12
CA VAL A 203 -12.00 -9.93 5.68
C VAL A 203 -10.92 -9.41 4.73
N THR A 204 -9.75 -10.04 4.77
CA THR A 204 -8.67 -9.80 3.82
C THR A 204 -8.35 -11.07 3.05
N CYS A 205 -7.86 -10.92 1.82
CA CYS A 205 -7.48 -12.01 0.94
C CYS A 205 -6.10 -11.75 0.35
N GLY A 206 -5.14 -12.57 0.73
CA GLY A 206 -3.80 -12.54 0.12
C GLY A 206 -3.80 -13.31 -1.20
N CYS A 207 -3.11 -12.75 -2.19
CA CYS A 207 -2.87 -13.45 -3.46
C CYS A 207 -1.50 -13.09 -4.03
N TYR A 208 -0.96 -13.98 -4.85
CA TYR A 208 0.23 -13.71 -5.63
C TYR A 208 0.19 -14.43 -6.98
N LYS A 209 0.99 -13.95 -7.92
CA LYS A 209 1.18 -14.57 -9.24
C LYS A 209 2.65 -14.86 -9.47
N VAL A 210 2.96 -16.09 -9.82
CA VAL A 210 4.32 -16.53 -10.15
C VAL A 210 4.27 -17.48 -11.36
N GLU A 211 5.13 -17.26 -12.35
CA GLU A 211 5.20 -18.08 -13.58
C GLU A 211 3.84 -18.28 -14.26
N GLY A 212 3.00 -17.23 -14.27
CA GLY A 212 1.66 -17.26 -14.86
C GLY A 212 0.60 -17.99 -14.02
N LYS A 213 0.96 -18.56 -12.85
CA LYS A 213 0.03 -19.22 -11.94
C LYS A 213 -0.40 -18.24 -10.85
N GLU A 214 -1.70 -18.12 -10.68
CA GLU A 214 -2.32 -17.33 -9.61
C GLU A 214 -2.57 -18.22 -8.39
N VAL A 215 -2.17 -17.74 -7.22
CA VAL A 215 -2.43 -18.39 -5.93
C VAL A 215 -3.20 -17.41 -5.06
N VAL A 216 -4.36 -17.84 -4.61
CA VAL A 216 -5.24 -17.11 -3.71
C VAL A 216 -5.25 -17.86 -2.38
N PHE A 217 -4.94 -17.14 -1.30
CA PHE A 217 -4.96 -17.72 0.05
C PHE A 217 -6.38 -17.76 0.61
N PRO A 218 -6.64 -18.61 1.62
CA PRO A 218 -7.88 -18.54 2.38
C PRO A 218 -8.11 -17.13 2.92
N LEU A 219 -9.38 -16.72 2.98
CA LEU A 219 -9.75 -15.44 3.58
C LEU A 219 -9.39 -15.43 5.07
N THR A 220 -8.88 -14.30 5.52
CA THR A 220 -8.60 -14.02 6.93
C THR A 220 -9.61 -12.99 7.43
N GLU A 221 -10.31 -13.31 8.51
CA GLU A 221 -11.19 -12.39 9.23
C GLU A 221 -10.33 -11.50 10.14
N VAL A 222 -10.59 -10.20 10.09
CA VAL A 222 -9.96 -9.19 10.93
C VAL A 222 -10.92 -8.82 12.04
N VAL A 223 -10.58 -9.18 13.27
CA VAL A 223 -11.40 -8.89 14.46
C VAL A 223 -10.66 -7.89 15.34
N THR A 224 -11.28 -6.77 15.64
CA THR A 224 -10.72 -5.76 16.53
C THR A 224 -11.78 -5.28 17.51
N ASP A 225 -11.39 -5.01 18.73
CA ASP A 225 -12.23 -4.35 19.74
C ASP A 225 -12.34 -2.83 19.49
N ASN A 226 -11.49 -2.29 18.61
CA ASN A 226 -11.54 -0.90 18.19
C ASN A 226 -12.72 -0.66 17.24
N GLU A 227 -13.17 0.61 17.13
CA GLU A 227 -14.27 0.97 16.22
C GLU A 227 -14.01 0.66 14.74
N PHE A 228 -12.76 0.49 14.36
CA PHE A 228 -12.29 0.05 13.05
C PHE A 228 -10.83 -0.39 13.13
N PHE A 229 -10.30 -0.99 12.06
CA PHE A 229 -8.92 -1.45 11.96
C PHE A 229 -7.96 -0.26 11.76
N ASP A 230 -7.68 0.44 12.88
CA ASP A 230 -6.81 1.61 12.93
C ASP A 230 -5.31 1.24 13.02
N PHE A 231 -4.46 2.26 13.17
CA PHE A 231 -3.01 2.07 13.26
C PHE A 231 -2.61 1.22 14.48
N ASP A 232 -3.23 1.47 15.62
CA ASP A 232 -2.91 0.73 16.86
C ASP A 232 -3.35 -0.73 16.75
N ALA A 233 -4.49 -1.00 16.14
CA ALA A 233 -4.92 -2.37 15.83
C ALA A 233 -3.92 -3.08 14.91
N LYS A 234 -3.40 -2.39 13.88
CA LYS A 234 -2.47 -2.97 12.90
C LYS A 234 -1.09 -3.32 13.46
N TYR A 235 -0.55 -2.51 14.36
CA TYR A 235 0.87 -2.60 14.73
C TYR A 235 1.13 -2.85 16.22
N ASN A 236 0.11 -2.71 17.09
CA ASN A 236 0.25 -2.86 18.54
C ASN A 236 -0.47 -4.10 19.10
N GLY A 237 -0.84 -5.07 18.23
CA GLY A 237 -1.40 -6.35 18.65
C GLY A 237 -2.82 -6.29 19.20
N GLN A 238 -3.61 -5.28 18.78
CA GLN A 238 -5.02 -5.12 19.17
C GLN A 238 -6.00 -5.69 18.12
N VAL A 239 -5.56 -6.73 17.42
CA VAL A 239 -6.34 -7.40 16.40
C VAL A 239 -6.12 -8.91 16.46
N ASP A 240 -7.20 -9.67 16.28
CA ASP A 240 -7.15 -11.09 16.03
C ASP A 240 -7.34 -11.35 14.53
N GLU A 241 -6.38 -12.03 13.92
CA GLU A 241 -6.45 -12.48 12.54
C GLU A 241 -6.81 -13.97 12.51
N ILE A 242 -8.03 -14.28 12.05
CA ILE A 242 -8.56 -15.65 12.07
C ILE A 242 -8.58 -16.20 10.64
N THR A 243 -7.73 -17.20 10.39
CA THR A 243 -7.64 -17.87 9.08
C THR A 243 -7.92 -19.38 9.25
N PRO A 244 -8.89 -19.97 8.50
CA PRO A 244 -9.83 -19.31 7.58
C PRO A 244 -10.87 -18.47 8.31
N ALA A 245 -11.36 -17.43 7.63
CA ALA A 245 -12.39 -16.54 8.14
C ALA A 245 -13.68 -17.29 8.51
N ARG A 246 -14.36 -16.86 9.57
CA ARG A 246 -15.65 -17.43 10.06
C ARG A 246 -16.84 -16.93 9.22
N ILE A 247 -16.78 -17.15 7.92
CA ILE A 247 -17.82 -16.80 6.95
C ILE A 247 -18.38 -18.05 6.28
N SER A 248 -19.52 -17.93 5.60
CA SER A 248 -20.11 -19.07 4.89
C SER A 248 -19.19 -19.57 3.78
N THR A 249 -19.23 -20.87 3.51
CA THR A 249 -18.45 -21.49 2.42
C THR A 249 -18.80 -20.87 1.06
N GLU A 250 -20.04 -20.46 0.85
CA GLU A 250 -20.50 -19.80 -0.37
C GLU A 250 -19.80 -18.46 -0.59
N LEU A 251 -19.72 -17.61 0.44
CA LEU A 251 -18.98 -16.34 0.40
C LEU A 251 -17.48 -16.57 0.18
N SER A 252 -16.90 -17.58 0.82
CA SER A 252 -15.49 -17.93 0.63
C SER A 252 -15.19 -18.35 -0.81
N LEU A 253 -16.06 -19.16 -1.43
CA LEU A 253 -15.92 -19.61 -2.81
C LEU A 253 -16.06 -18.48 -3.84
N ILE A 254 -16.94 -17.51 -3.62
CA ILE A 254 -17.08 -16.34 -4.49
C ILE A 254 -15.76 -15.57 -4.56
N HIS A 255 -15.11 -15.35 -3.44
CA HIS A 255 -13.82 -14.63 -3.38
C HIS A 255 -12.65 -15.41 -3.96
N ILE A 256 -12.68 -16.74 -3.91
CA ILE A 256 -11.64 -17.61 -4.48
C ILE A 256 -11.84 -17.80 -6.00
N SER A 257 -13.06 -17.92 -6.48
CA SER A 257 -13.36 -18.24 -7.89
C SER A 257 -13.47 -16.99 -8.79
N GLU A 258 -13.86 -15.86 -8.27
CA GLU A 258 -14.00 -14.61 -9.02
C GLU A 258 -12.66 -13.98 -9.45
N PRO A 259 -11.57 -14.00 -8.68
CA PRO A 259 -10.27 -13.50 -9.13
C PRO A 259 -9.78 -14.15 -10.41
N THR A 260 -10.09 -15.42 -10.62
CA THR A 260 -9.68 -16.15 -11.84
C THR A 260 -10.45 -15.76 -13.10
N ARG A 261 -11.65 -15.18 -12.99
CA ARG A 261 -12.39 -14.59 -14.11
C ARG A 261 -11.87 -13.22 -14.53
N ARG A 262 -11.09 -12.54 -13.66
CA ARG A 262 -10.58 -11.18 -13.87
C ARG A 262 -9.14 -11.13 -14.39
N SER A 263 -8.48 -12.27 -14.59
CA SER A 263 -7.13 -12.37 -15.15
C SER A 263 -7.00 -11.95 -16.62
N TYR A 264 -8.07 -11.46 -17.25
CA TYR A 264 -8.05 -10.88 -18.60
C TYR A 264 -7.65 -9.39 -18.63
N ILE A 265 -7.24 -8.83 -17.48
CA ILE A 265 -6.72 -7.45 -17.39
C ILE A 265 -5.22 -7.55 -17.06
N SER A 266 -4.46 -8.04 -17.98
CA SER A 266 -3.00 -7.95 -17.97
C SER A 266 -2.51 -7.29 -19.25
#